data_4c78988f3de59b18acb44458f2a1a178
#
_entry.id   4c78988f3de59b18acb44458f2a1a178
#
_cell.length_a   1.000
_cell.length_b   1.000
_cell.length_c   1.000
_cell.angle_alpha   90.00
_cell.angle_beta   90.00
_cell.angle_gamma   90.00
#
_symmetry.space_group_name_H-M   'P 1'
#
loop_
_entity.id
_entity.type
_entity.pdbx_description
1 polymer ?
#
loop_
_entity_poly.entity_id
_entity_poly.type
_entity_poly.pdbx_seq_one_letter_code
_entity_poly.pdbx_strand_id
1 'polypeptide(L)'
;PHDSELAKAHPEWLAEPHALGRMLLGGDKKILDVTVPEACDYVRGLAAKIGNEWGFDALMEADFVYHLLLAETYHEPNVTRIEVQRRGMAALREGFGGGKFIMSMTPQPVNALYSDGIRVGRDCAPVWRARHLEQSWGCVDTLTNAARRYYFAPWLYVPDQDCAFFGHEASRKRWKCEDAPPLTWEQSVAWLTGAALTGGVVKVGEPFVDLSEREVAVLRKLLPSPGRPARPVDLFQEGAPQIWWLPLEEDAGKWDIVAVFNWAADEADEVMLNFADFDLPPDAYYTVYDFWAEQYYGTARETLQTAVAPGSVRLLGLRRHRDRPMLLATDRHYTQGALDHTSLFWDPDTRILQGEFDAVEDTDYALRVLVPEPYEPGAAEVASLGGKEDRAEALTARTAMDARVLVLSFHCGRSGGVRWRVRF
;
A
#
# COMPACT_ATOMS: atom_id res chain seq x y z
N PRO A 1 -15.50 17.51 23.82
CA PRO A 1 -15.41 17.84 25.27
C PRO A 1 -16.65 18.59 25.71
N HIS A 2 -17.09 18.42 26.96
CA HIS A 2 -18.24 19.12 27.54
C HIS A 2 -18.04 20.65 27.62
N ASP A 3 -16.82 21.10 27.54
CA ASP A 3 -16.38 22.51 27.60
C ASP A 3 -16.12 23.15 26.23
N SER A 4 -16.38 22.42 25.13
CA SER A 4 -16.27 22.98 23.78
C SER A 4 -17.30 24.08 23.52
N GLU A 5 -17.00 25.00 22.61
CA GLU A 5 -17.94 26.08 22.21
C GLU A 5 -19.28 25.51 21.75
N LEU A 6 -19.27 24.43 20.96
CA LEU A 6 -20.47 23.74 20.53
C LEU A 6 -21.29 23.21 21.70
N ALA A 7 -20.64 22.56 22.68
CA ALA A 7 -21.32 21.99 23.84
C ALA A 7 -21.93 23.06 24.74
N LYS A 8 -21.28 24.23 24.84
CA LYS A 8 -21.81 25.38 25.59
C LYS A 8 -22.97 26.08 24.88
N ALA A 9 -22.88 26.18 23.54
CA ALA A 9 -23.90 26.84 22.73
C ALA A 9 -25.17 25.99 22.56
N HIS A 10 -25.00 24.67 22.48
CA HIS A 10 -26.08 23.72 22.16
C HIS A 10 -26.03 22.49 23.08
N PRO A 11 -26.27 22.68 24.40
CA PRO A 11 -26.33 21.55 25.33
C PRO A 11 -27.44 20.57 24.98
N GLU A 12 -28.54 21.05 24.35
CA GLU A 12 -29.67 20.25 23.89
C GLU A 12 -29.35 19.30 22.74
N TRP A 13 -28.22 19.47 22.07
CA TRP A 13 -27.74 18.56 21.01
C TRP A 13 -26.90 17.39 21.55
N LEU A 14 -26.70 17.35 22.87
CA LEU A 14 -25.77 16.42 23.48
C LEU A 14 -26.48 15.29 24.20
N ALA A 15 -26.02 14.07 23.98
CA ALA A 15 -26.43 12.88 24.71
C ALA A 15 -25.36 12.45 25.74
N GLU A 16 -25.82 11.88 26.85
CA GLU A 16 -24.97 11.25 27.86
C GLU A 16 -24.48 9.89 27.35
N PRO A 17 -23.19 9.58 27.53
CA PRO A 17 -22.72 8.24 27.22
C PRO A 17 -23.22 7.22 28.24
N HIS A 18 -23.55 6.00 27.79
CA HIS A 18 -23.87 4.89 28.68
C HIS A 18 -22.63 4.44 29.50
N ALA A 19 -22.81 3.55 30.47
CA ALA A 19 -21.74 3.17 31.42
C ALA A 19 -20.39 2.74 30.72
N LEU A 20 -20.47 1.85 29.72
CA LEU A 20 -19.29 1.46 28.93
C LEU A 20 -18.76 2.65 28.10
N GLY A 21 -19.65 3.48 27.57
CA GLY A 21 -19.27 4.70 26.84
C GLY A 21 -18.47 5.66 27.71
N ARG A 22 -18.89 5.91 28.94
CA ARG A 22 -18.14 6.74 29.90
C ARG A 22 -16.75 6.19 30.18
N MET A 23 -16.63 4.89 30.32
CA MET A 23 -15.33 4.23 30.50
C MET A 23 -14.42 4.37 29.29
N LEU A 24 -14.95 4.17 28.08
CA LEU A 24 -14.18 4.24 26.82
C LEU A 24 -13.79 5.66 26.44
N LEU A 25 -14.69 6.63 26.64
CA LEU A 25 -14.43 8.03 26.28
C LEU A 25 -13.50 8.73 27.27
N GLY A 26 -13.53 8.33 28.51
CA GLY A 26 -12.82 8.95 29.63
C GLY A 26 -13.34 10.36 29.94
N GLY A 27 -13.46 10.70 31.22
CA GLY A 27 -13.89 12.02 31.69
C GLY A 27 -15.32 12.41 31.30
N ASP A 28 -15.60 13.71 31.34
CA ASP A 28 -16.93 14.30 31.11
C ASP A 28 -17.22 14.56 29.63
N LYS A 29 -16.90 13.62 28.76
CA LYS A 29 -17.19 13.76 27.34
C LYS A 29 -18.67 13.49 27.06
N LYS A 30 -19.24 14.30 26.17
CA LYS A 30 -20.61 14.17 25.65
C LYS A 30 -20.59 13.69 24.22
N ILE A 31 -21.70 13.19 23.74
CA ILE A 31 -21.91 12.69 22.40
C ILE A 31 -22.83 13.64 21.66
N LEU A 32 -22.44 14.07 20.47
CA LEU A 32 -23.33 14.84 19.61
C LEU A 32 -24.45 13.92 19.12
N ASP A 33 -25.70 14.26 19.41
CA ASP A 33 -26.86 13.47 19.01
C ASP A 33 -27.37 13.92 17.63
N VAL A 34 -26.96 13.18 16.60
CA VAL A 34 -27.39 13.43 15.21
C VAL A 34 -28.84 13.05 14.93
N THR A 35 -29.60 12.58 15.93
CA THR A 35 -31.06 12.43 15.83
C THR A 35 -31.79 13.75 16.09
N VAL A 36 -31.10 14.76 16.65
CA VAL A 36 -31.55 16.13 16.68
C VAL A 36 -31.32 16.72 15.28
N PRO A 37 -32.35 17.18 14.55
CA PRO A 37 -32.22 17.63 13.16
C PRO A 37 -31.16 18.72 12.97
N GLU A 38 -31.12 19.72 13.86
CA GLU A 38 -30.20 20.83 13.82
C GLU A 38 -28.74 20.38 14.05
N ALA A 39 -28.52 19.39 14.91
CA ALA A 39 -27.19 18.81 15.12
C ALA A 39 -26.72 18.02 13.89
N CYS A 40 -27.62 17.30 13.21
CA CYS A 40 -27.33 16.63 11.96
C CYS A 40 -27.01 17.63 10.85
N ASP A 41 -27.78 18.73 10.74
CA ASP A 41 -27.51 19.81 9.77
C ASP A 41 -26.21 20.54 10.06
N TYR A 42 -25.82 20.69 11.32
CA TYR A 42 -24.52 21.21 11.70
C TYR A 42 -23.37 20.35 11.16
N VAL A 43 -23.45 19.02 11.31
CA VAL A 43 -22.44 18.08 10.76
C VAL A 43 -22.36 18.21 9.25
N ARG A 44 -23.50 18.27 8.56
CA ARG A 44 -23.58 18.48 7.11
C ARG A 44 -22.95 19.80 6.69
N GLY A 45 -23.27 20.89 7.39
CA GLY A 45 -22.73 22.22 7.14
C GLY A 45 -21.21 22.29 7.36
N LEU A 46 -20.69 21.66 8.42
CA LEU A 46 -19.26 21.58 8.68
C LEU A 46 -18.53 20.81 7.57
N ALA A 47 -19.07 19.68 7.16
CA ALA A 47 -18.51 18.90 6.04
C ALA A 47 -18.53 19.72 4.72
N ALA A 48 -19.61 20.45 4.44
CA ALA A 48 -19.71 21.34 3.28
C ALA A 48 -18.67 22.46 3.32
N LYS A 49 -18.44 23.03 4.49
CA LYS A 49 -17.40 24.05 4.68
C LYS A 49 -16.00 23.49 4.35
N ILE A 50 -15.67 22.31 4.86
CA ILE A 50 -14.37 21.68 4.58
C ILE A 50 -14.22 21.35 3.08
N GLY A 51 -15.24 20.74 2.50
CA GLY A 51 -15.18 20.27 1.11
C GLY A 51 -15.31 21.42 0.09
N ASN A 52 -16.23 22.37 0.29
CA ASN A 52 -16.57 23.37 -0.73
C ASN A 52 -15.93 24.73 -0.48
N GLU A 53 -15.94 25.23 0.77
CA GLU A 53 -15.36 26.55 1.07
C GLU A 53 -13.83 26.47 1.18
N TRP A 54 -13.30 25.45 1.86
CA TRP A 54 -11.86 25.25 2.02
C TRP A 54 -11.24 24.49 0.84
N GLY A 55 -12.05 23.83 0.01
CA GLY A 55 -11.61 23.20 -1.22
C GLY A 55 -10.84 21.90 -1.05
N PHE A 56 -11.03 21.18 0.06
CA PHE A 56 -10.41 19.86 0.24
C PHE A 56 -11.11 18.79 -0.60
N ASP A 57 -10.32 17.95 -1.27
CA ASP A 57 -10.80 16.82 -2.07
C ASP A 57 -10.83 15.50 -1.31
N ALA A 58 -10.17 15.45 -0.16
CA ALA A 58 -10.13 14.29 0.70
C ALA A 58 -10.29 14.65 2.18
N LEU A 59 -11.13 13.90 2.88
CA LEU A 59 -11.23 13.86 4.33
C LEU A 59 -10.60 12.55 4.82
N MET A 60 -9.32 12.62 5.21
CA MET A 60 -8.53 11.43 5.52
C MET A 60 -8.82 10.81 6.89
N GLU A 61 -9.48 11.56 7.78
CA GLU A 61 -9.76 11.09 9.14
C GLU A 61 -11.14 11.54 9.61
N ALA A 62 -12.20 10.85 9.12
CA ALA A 62 -13.51 10.92 9.75
C ALA A 62 -13.49 10.05 11.03
N ASP A 63 -12.87 10.59 12.07
CA ASP A 63 -12.63 9.88 13.33
C ASP A 63 -13.81 10.04 14.31
N PHE A 64 -13.80 9.22 15.36
CA PHE A 64 -14.76 9.21 16.45
C PHE A 64 -16.23 9.06 16.06
N VAL A 65 -16.54 8.73 14.80
CA VAL A 65 -17.94 8.50 14.36
C VAL A 65 -18.60 7.36 15.15
N TYR A 66 -17.82 6.37 15.60
CA TYR A 66 -18.31 5.30 16.47
C TYR A 66 -18.80 5.80 17.85
N HIS A 67 -18.41 7.01 18.28
CA HIS A 67 -18.92 7.60 19.51
C HIS A 67 -20.42 7.79 19.48
N LEU A 68 -21.01 7.96 18.29
CA LEU A 68 -22.47 8.02 18.13
C LEU A 68 -23.18 6.77 18.68
N LEU A 69 -22.50 5.61 18.73
CA LEU A 69 -23.03 4.36 19.27
C LEU A 69 -23.04 4.31 20.80
N LEU A 70 -22.34 5.23 21.48
CA LEU A 70 -22.07 5.14 22.91
C LEU A 70 -23.07 5.93 23.77
N ALA A 71 -24.06 6.59 23.16
CA ALA A 71 -25.09 7.32 23.91
C ALA A 71 -25.99 6.37 24.68
N GLU A 72 -26.44 6.79 25.85
CA GLU A 72 -27.41 6.07 26.68
C GLU A 72 -28.80 6.10 26.05
N THR A 73 -29.24 7.30 25.66
CA THR A 73 -30.48 7.57 24.94
C THR A 73 -30.23 8.58 23.84
N TYR A 74 -31.18 8.67 22.91
CA TYR A 74 -31.17 9.66 21.82
C TYR A 74 -32.42 10.52 21.89
N HIS A 75 -32.38 11.69 21.29
CA HIS A 75 -33.52 12.57 21.16
C HIS A 75 -34.70 11.87 20.46
N GLU A 76 -34.43 11.14 19.38
CA GLU A 76 -35.43 10.30 18.72
C GLU A 76 -35.59 8.96 19.49
N PRO A 77 -36.77 8.67 20.07
CA PRO A 77 -36.98 7.42 20.74
C PRO A 77 -37.07 6.25 19.75
N ASN A 78 -36.66 5.06 20.21
CA ASN A 78 -36.72 3.81 19.41
C ASN A 78 -35.82 3.74 18.18
N VAL A 79 -34.86 4.68 17.97
CA VAL A 79 -33.86 4.58 16.95
C VAL A 79 -32.77 3.58 17.34
N THR A 80 -32.29 2.77 16.39
CA THR A 80 -31.16 1.88 16.64
C THR A 80 -29.85 2.65 16.60
N ARG A 81 -28.84 2.20 17.37
CA ARG A 81 -27.50 2.80 17.38
C ARG A 81 -26.86 2.81 15.99
N ILE A 82 -27.04 1.73 15.23
CA ILE A 82 -26.55 1.62 13.86
C ILE A 82 -27.19 2.66 12.94
N GLU A 83 -28.51 2.93 13.12
CA GLU A 83 -29.20 3.97 12.36
C GLU A 83 -28.70 5.37 12.71
N VAL A 84 -28.38 5.62 13.97
CA VAL A 84 -27.77 6.91 14.38
C VAL A 84 -26.41 7.10 13.71
N GLN A 85 -25.56 6.08 13.72
CA GLN A 85 -24.27 6.15 13.03
C GLN A 85 -24.44 6.32 11.52
N ARG A 86 -25.39 5.61 10.91
CA ARG A 86 -25.74 5.77 9.49
C ARG A 86 -26.08 7.22 9.15
N ARG A 87 -26.92 7.89 9.98
CA ARG A 87 -27.30 9.30 9.78
C ARG A 87 -26.12 10.24 9.89
N GLY A 88 -25.25 10.04 10.89
CA GLY A 88 -24.03 10.85 11.03
C GLY A 88 -23.09 10.73 9.82
N MET A 89 -22.87 9.50 9.34
CA MET A 89 -22.05 9.27 8.15
C MET A 89 -22.72 9.80 6.87
N ALA A 90 -24.04 9.66 6.74
CA ALA A 90 -24.79 10.22 5.61
C ALA A 90 -24.68 11.76 5.58
N ALA A 91 -24.89 12.43 6.71
CA ALA A 91 -24.76 13.88 6.81
C ALA A 91 -23.35 14.37 6.44
N LEU A 92 -22.32 13.65 6.88
CA LEU A 92 -20.93 13.93 6.53
C LEU A 92 -20.68 13.79 5.02
N ARG A 93 -21.13 12.68 4.41
CA ARG A 93 -21.00 12.44 2.96
C ARG A 93 -21.77 13.47 2.13
N GLU A 94 -23.02 13.75 2.50
CA GLU A 94 -23.87 14.74 1.82
C GLU A 94 -23.25 16.14 1.84
N GLY A 95 -22.72 16.56 3.00
CA GLY A 95 -22.06 17.84 3.14
C GLY A 95 -20.75 17.94 2.38
N PHE A 96 -19.88 16.93 2.51
CA PHE A 96 -18.55 16.95 1.90
C PHE A 96 -18.60 16.91 0.37
N GLY A 97 -19.62 16.27 -0.18
CA GLY A 97 -19.89 16.22 -1.61
C GLY A 97 -19.52 14.89 -2.27
N GLY A 98 -20.22 14.60 -3.38
CA GLY A 98 -19.95 13.45 -4.23
C GLY A 98 -18.63 13.57 -4.97
N GLY A 99 -17.97 12.44 -5.22
CA GLY A 99 -16.70 12.39 -5.95
C GLY A 99 -15.47 12.77 -5.15
N LYS A 100 -15.61 13.14 -3.88
CA LYS A 100 -14.52 13.43 -2.96
C LYS A 100 -14.26 12.23 -2.04
N PHE A 101 -13.01 12.02 -1.65
CA PHE A 101 -12.59 10.87 -0.86
C PHE A 101 -12.87 11.09 0.64
N ILE A 102 -13.56 10.13 1.27
CA ILE A 102 -13.73 10.09 2.73
C ILE A 102 -13.15 8.78 3.26
N MET A 103 -12.28 8.89 4.26
CA MET A 103 -11.79 7.77 5.04
C MET A 103 -12.40 7.78 6.44
N SER A 104 -13.06 6.69 6.80
CA SER A 104 -13.53 6.46 8.16
C SER A 104 -12.45 5.76 8.97
N MET A 105 -12.25 6.22 10.21
CA MET A 105 -11.25 5.67 11.12
C MET A 105 -11.70 4.40 11.86
N THR A 106 -12.91 3.88 11.56
CA THR A 106 -13.46 2.74 12.27
C THR A 106 -13.97 1.68 11.30
N PRO A 107 -13.56 0.41 11.43
CA PRO A 107 -13.92 -0.67 10.50
C PRO A 107 -15.33 -1.21 10.76
N GLN A 108 -16.33 -0.35 10.74
CA GLN A 108 -17.73 -0.73 10.91
C GLN A 108 -18.42 -0.83 9.54
N PRO A 109 -19.22 -1.89 9.29
CA PRO A 109 -19.83 -2.10 7.98
C PRO A 109 -20.69 -0.94 7.49
N VAL A 110 -21.39 -0.24 8.39
CA VAL A 110 -22.22 0.92 8.04
C VAL A 110 -21.40 2.07 7.47
N ASN A 111 -20.15 2.22 7.88
CA ASN A 111 -19.27 3.27 7.39
C ASN A 111 -18.89 3.06 5.91
N ALA A 112 -18.77 1.82 5.47
CA ALA A 112 -18.47 1.48 4.08
C ALA A 112 -19.54 1.97 3.07
N LEU A 113 -20.75 2.27 3.52
CA LEU A 113 -21.80 2.84 2.68
C LEU A 113 -21.57 4.32 2.36
N TYR A 114 -20.73 5.01 3.14
CA TYR A 114 -20.56 6.46 3.07
C TYR A 114 -19.08 6.89 2.99
N SER A 115 -18.16 5.94 3.11
CA SER A 115 -16.72 6.17 3.03
C SER A 115 -16.14 5.42 1.84
N ASP A 116 -15.12 6.00 1.21
CA ASP A 116 -14.37 5.37 0.13
C ASP A 116 -13.25 4.51 0.70
N GLY A 117 -12.71 4.90 1.86
CA GLY A 117 -11.67 4.17 2.57
C GLY A 117 -12.05 3.92 4.03
N ILE A 118 -11.48 2.85 4.59
CA ILE A 118 -11.67 2.49 6.00
C ILE A 118 -10.34 2.09 6.63
N ARG A 119 -10.04 2.68 7.78
CA ARG A 119 -8.98 2.25 8.64
C ARG A 119 -9.32 0.90 9.27
N VAL A 120 -8.46 -0.08 9.03
CA VAL A 120 -8.74 -1.48 9.38
C VAL A 120 -8.20 -1.90 10.75
N GLY A 121 -7.41 -1.04 11.42
CA GLY A 121 -6.73 -1.37 12.67
C GLY A 121 -6.68 -0.22 13.68
N ARG A 122 -5.92 -0.45 14.74
CA ARG A 122 -5.60 0.57 15.75
C ARG A 122 -4.50 1.49 15.26
N ASP A 123 -4.25 2.55 16.02
CA ASP A 123 -3.09 3.42 15.82
C ASP A 123 -1.80 2.61 15.87
N CYS A 124 -0.87 2.95 14.97
CA CYS A 124 0.42 2.29 14.86
C CYS A 124 1.52 3.09 15.55
N ALA A 125 2.40 2.40 16.25
CA ALA A 125 3.61 2.95 16.83
C ALA A 125 4.85 2.38 16.10
N PRO A 126 5.97 3.11 16.05
CA PRO A 126 7.19 2.69 15.35
C PRO A 126 7.94 1.56 16.09
N VAL A 127 7.29 0.40 16.20
CA VAL A 127 7.82 -0.81 16.82
C VAL A 127 7.49 -2.05 15.98
N TRP A 128 8.32 -3.08 16.07
CA TRP A 128 8.06 -4.32 15.33
C TRP A 128 6.85 -5.08 15.85
N ARG A 129 6.73 -5.24 17.18
CA ARG A 129 5.56 -5.83 17.86
C ARG A 129 5.21 -5.00 19.10
N ALA A 130 3.94 -4.78 19.32
CA ALA A 130 3.42 -3.92 20.39
C ALA A 130 3.10 -4.70 21.68
N ARG A 131 3.96 -5.60 22.12
CA ARG A 131 3.71 -6.47 23.29
C ARG A 131 3.40 -5.72 24.60
N HIS A 132 3.72 -4.41 24.69
CA HIS A 132 3.63 -3.61 25.90
C HIS A 132 2.90 -2.27 25.72
N LEU A 133 2.37 -2.00 24.55
CA LEU A 133 1.64 -0.75 24.27
C LEU A 133 0.13 -1.01 24.37
N GLU A 134 -0.50 -0.49 25.42
CA GLU A 134 -1.92 -0.75 25.71
C GLU A 134 -2.89 -0.27 24.60
N GLN A 135 -2.49 0.74 23.81
CA GLN A 135 -3.38 1.42 22.86
C GLN A 135 -2.94 1.35 21.39
N SER A 136 -1.69 0.99 21.10
CA SER A 136 -1.14 1.00 19.75
C SER A 136 -0.64 -0.37 19.30
N TRP A 137 -0.61 -0.58 17.99
CA TRP A 137 -0.05 -1.77 17.35
C TRP A 137 1.34 -1.52 16.78
N GLY A 138 2.13 -2.57 16.63
CA GLY A 138 3.35 -2.57 15.85
C GLY A 138 3.13 -3.05 14.42
N CYS A 139 4.22 -3.14 13.66
CA CYS A 139 4.22 -3.61 12.27
C CYS A 139 3.48 -4.94 12.08
N VAL A 140 3.90 -5.97 12.82
CA VAL A 140 3.38 -7.33 12.63
C VAL A 140 1.88 -7.42 12.94
N ASP A 141 1.44 -6.74 14.02
CA ASP A 141 0.03 -6.75 14.43
C ASP A 141 -0.84 -6.04 13.38
N THR A 142 -0.35 -4.91 12.89
CA THR A 142 -1.01 -4.09 11.87
C THR A 142 -1.15 -4.84 10.56
N LEU A 143 -0.06 -5.40 10.04
CA LEU A 143 -0.07 -6.12 8.76
C LEU A 143 -0.84 -7.44 8.85
N THR A 144 -0.78 -8.15 9.98
CA THR A 144 -1.62 -9.33 10.22
C THR A 144 -3.11 -8.99 10.15
N ASN A 145 -3.49 -7.87 10.75
CA ASN A 145 -4.89 -7.42 10.72
C ASN A 145 -5.32 -6.98 9.32
N ALA A 146 -4.47 -6.26 8.58
CA ALA A 146 -4.74 -5.88 7.21
C ALA A 146 -4.86 -7.09 6.29
N ALA A 147 -3.95 -8.07 6.40
CA ALA A 147 -3.98 -9.32 5.67
C ALA A 147 -5.29 -10.08 5.85
N ARG A 148 -5.80 -10.15 7.10
CA ARG A 148 -7.06 -10.82 7.42
C ARG A 148 -8.31 -10.11 6.88
N ARG A 149 -8.16 -8.92 6.30
CA ARG A 149 -9.23 -8.11 5.70
C ARG A 149 -9.04 -7.84 4.21
N TYR A 150 -8.02 -8.45 3.58
CA TYR A 150 -7.67 -8.20 2.17
C TYR A 150 -8.88 -8.35 1.22
N TYR A 151 -9.76 -9.30 1.51
CA TYR A 151 -10.91 -9.63 0.66
C TYR A 151 -12.01 -8.56 0.62
N PHE A 152 -11.98 -7.56 1.50
CA PHE A 152 -12.86 -6.40 1.40
C PHE A 152 -12.40 -5.39 0.35
N ALA A 153 -11.12 -5.33 0.06
CA ALA A 153 -10.57 -4.48 -0.99
C ALA A 153 -10.50 -5.22 -2.34
N PRO A 154 -10.75 -4.55 -3.45
CA PRO A 154 -11.21 -3.16 -3.60
C PRO A 154 -12.75 -3.00 -3.55
N TRP A 155 -13.48 -4.07 -3.26
CA TRP A 155 -14.93 -4.17 -3.48
C TRP A 155 -15.76 -3.32 -2.52
N LEU A 156 -15.33 -3.21 -1.27
CA LEU A 156 -16.10 -2.53 -0.25
C LEU A 156 -15.49 -1.19 0.14
N TYR A 157 -14.17 -1.12 0.26
CA TYR A 157 -13.43 0.09 0.62
C TYR A 157 -11.94 -0.02 0.28
N VAL A 158 -11.28 1.13 0.19
CA VAL A 158 -9.81 1.23 0.16
C VAL A 158 -9.29 1.04 1.59
N PRO A 159 -8.45 0.01 1.87
CA PRO A 159 -7.96 -0.23 3.21
C PRO A 159 -6.90 0.80 3.63
N ASP A 160 -6.94 1.19 4.89
CA ASP A 160 -5.92 1.97 5.57
C ASP A 160 -5.42 1.19 6.78
N GLN A 161 -4.18 0.74 6.73
CA GLN A 161 -3.52 0.04 7.83
C GLN A 161 -2.88 0.99 8.85
N ASP A 162 -3.09 2.32 8.70
CA ASP A 162 -2.41 3.39 9.42
C ASP A 162 -0.97 3.64 8.94
N CYS A 163 -0.18 4.36 9.73
CA CYS A 163 1.17 4.75 9.35
C CYS A 163 2.13 3.56 9.39
N ALA A 164 3.00 3.49 8.39
CA ALA A 164 4.24 2.73 8.46
C ALA A 164 5.40 3.67 8.82
N PHE A 165 6.45 3.12 9.45
CA PHE A 165 7.53 3.92 10.01
C PHE A 165 8.91 3.39 9.57
N PHE A 166 9.88 4.32 9.50
CA PHE A 166 11.31 3.98 9.52
C PHE A 166 11.87 3.87 10.94
N GLY A 167 11.15 4.40 11.93
CA GLY A 167 11.51 4.30 13.34
C GLY A 167 12.43 5.41 13.83
N HIS A 168 12.32 6.62 13.30
CA HIS A 168 13.07 7.79 13.74
C HIS A 168 12.84 8.09 15.22
N GLU A 169 13.84 8.65 15.89
CA GLU A 169 13.78 8.98 17.32
C GLU A 169 12.61 9.93 17.62
N ALA A 170 12.34 10.90 16.74
CA ALA A 170 11.23 11.84 16.91
C ALA A 170 9.88 11.13 16.94
N SER A 171 9.65 10.17 16.05
CA SER A 171 8.43 9.37 16.01
C SER A 171 8.33 8.47 17.23
N ARG A 172 9.42 7.84 17.64
CA ARG A 172 9.47 6.99 18.84
C ARG A 172 9.15 7.76 20.12
N LYS A 173 9.67 8.99 20.26
CA LYS A 173 9.32 9.90 21.38
C LYS A 173 7.85 10.30 21.35
N ARG A 174 7.33 10.67 20.17
CA ARG A 174 5.91 11.02 20.02
C ARG A 174 4.99 9.88 20.47
N TRP A 175 5.33 8.65 20.11
CA TRP A 175 4.56 7.45 20.44
C TRP A 175 4.92 6.84 21.79
N LYS A 176 5.82 7.45 22.57
CA LYS A 176 6.25 6.99 23.89
C LYS A 176 6.69 5.53 23.89
N CYS A 177 7.50 5.16 22.92
CA CYS A 177 8.01 3.80 22.74
C CYS A 177 9.54 3.74 22.66
N GLU A 178 10.23 4.70 23.31
CA GLU A 178 11.70 4.77 23.35
C GLU A 178 12.32 3.54 24.01
N ASP A 179 11.62 2.92 24.96
CA ASP A 179 12.07 1.72 25.67
C ASP A 179 11.95 0.44 24.81
N ALA A 180 11.19 0.47 23.73
CA ALA A 180 11.10 -0.64 22.79
C ALA A 180 12.36 -0.68 21.90
N PRO A 181 12.79 -1.85 21.39
CA PRO A 181 13.85 -1.92 20.38
C PRO A 181 13.52 -1.07 19.16
N PRO A 182 14.47 -0.28 18.63
CA PRO A 182 14.26 0.45 17.39
C PRO A 182 14.05 -0.51 16.22
N LEU A 183 13.30 -0.07 15.22
CA LEU A 183 13.17 -0.83 13.98
C LEU A 183 14.53 -0.94 13.27
N THR A 184 14.84 -2.11 12.75
CA THR A 184 15.96 -2.25 11.81
C THR A 184 15.55 -1.72 10.45
N TRP A 185 16.53 -1.52 9.56
CA TRP A 185 16.26 -1.13 8.18
C TRP A 185 15.37 -2.16 7.47
N GLU A 186 15.66 -3.43 7.64
CA GLU A 186 14.95 -4.55 7.06
C GLU A 186 13.49 -4.58 7.53
N GLN A 187 13.27 -4.35 8.84
CA GLN A 187 11.93 -4.26 9.43
C GLN A 187 11.12 -3.08 8.85
N SER A 188 11.75 -1.94 8.65
CA SER A 188 11.10 -0.76 8.05
C SER A 188 10.72 -1.02 6.59
N VAL A 189 11.62 -1.62 5.80
CA VAL A 189 11.34 -2.01 4.41
C VAL A 189 10.24 -3.06 4.35
N ALA A 190 10.25 -4.05 5.25
CA ALA A 190 9.18 -5.06 5.32
C ALA A 190 7.83 -4.43 5.66
N TRP A 191 7.78 -3.48 6.62
CA TRP A 191 6.55 -2.78 6.97
C TRP A 191 5.97 -2.01 5.79
N LEU A 192 6.80 -1.16 5.16
CA LEU A 192 6.40 -0.35 4.02
C LEU A 192 5.98 -1.20 2.82
N THR A 193 6.69 -2.31 2.56
CA THR A 193 6.32 -3.27 1.52
C THR A 193 4.97 -3.91 1.79
N GLY A 194 4.72 -4.36 3.03
CA GLY A 194 3.43 -4.89 3.44
C GLY A 194 2.31 -3.86 3.32
N ALA A 195 2.57 -2.61 3.73
CA ALA A 195 1.62 -1.51 3.58
C ALA A 195 1.23 -1.28 2.11
N ALA A 196 2.21 -1.26 1.19
CA ALA A 196 1.96 -1.13 -0.24
C ALA A 196 1.16 -2.33 -0.81
N LEU A 197 1.47 -3.55 -0.34
CA LEU A 197 0.80 -4.78 -0.77
C LEU A 197 -0.65 -4.90 -0.26
N THR A 198 -1.09 -4.09 0.71
CA THR A 198 -2.51 -4.02 1.06
C THR A 198 -3.36 -3.46 -0.08
N GLY A 199 -2.75 -2.84 -1.09
CA GLY A 199 -3.43 -2.20 -2.22
C GLY A 199 -4.19 -0.92 -1.84
N GLY A 200 -4.05 -0.46 -0.60
CA GLY A 200 -4.74 0.69 -0.05
C GLY A 200 -3.87 1.93 0.07
N VAL A 201 -4.19 2.76 1.07
CA VAL A 201 -3.45 3.98 1.35
C VAL A 201 -2.14 3.66 2.04
N VAL A 202 -1.04 4.20 1.54
CA VAL A 202 0.28 4.13 2.18
C VAL A 202 0.52 5.45 2.92
N LYS A 203 0.48 5.40 4.24
CA LYS A 203 0.81 6.52 5.12
C LYS A 203 2.20 6.33 5.72
N VAL A 204 2.96 7.40 5.81
CA VAL A 204 4.29 7.41 6.45
C VAL A 204 4.21 8.26 7.71
N GLY A 205 4.59 7.69 8.84
CA GLY A 205 4.49 8.34 10.15
C GLY A 205 5.69 9.20 10.53
N GLU A 206 6.65 9.36 9.62
CA GLU A 206 7.82 10.22 9.84
C GLU A 206 7.62 11.63 9.29
N PRO A 207 8.27 12.66 9.86
CA PRO A 207 8.35 13.98 9.23
C PRO A 207 9.11 13.87 7.89
N PHE A 208 8.48 14.26 6.79
CA PHE A 208 9.10 14.15 5.45
C PHE A 208 10.41 14.93 5.31
N VAL A 209 10.56 16.03 6.06
CA VAL A 209 11.78 16.86 6.06
C VAL A 209 12.99 16.16 6.67
N ASP A 210 12.76 15.11 7.45
CA ASP A 210 13.81 14.34 8.14
C ASP A 210 14.16 13.03 7.40
N LEU A 211 13.46 12.72 6.29
CA LEU A 211 13.74 11.52 5.51
C LEU A 211 15.08 11.61 4.79
N SER A 212 15.88 10.58 4.93
CA SER A 212 17.11 10.40 4.15
C SER A 212 16.81 10.06 2.68
N GLU A 213 17.78 10.28 1.78
CA GLU A 213 17.67 9.89 0.36
C GLU A 213 17.37 8.39 0.19
N ARG A 214 17.94 7.55 1.06
CA ARG A 214 17.69 6.10 1.06
C ARG A 214 16.25 5.77 1.39
N GLU A 215 15.63 6.46 2.33
CA GLU A 215 14.22 6.28 2.71
C GLU A 215 13.29 6.78 1.62
N VAL A 216 13.60 7.95 1.05
CA VAL A 216 12.85 8.48 -0.11
C VAL A 216 12.92 7.51 -1.30
N ALA A 217 14.07 6.88 -1.55
CA ALA A 217 14.21 5.88 -2.61
C ALA A 217 13.30 4.65 -2.39
N VAL A 218 13.14 4.19 -1.14
CA VAL A 218 12.18 3.11 -0.81
C VAL A 218 10.75 3.56 -1.12
N LEU A 219 10.37 4.76 -0.67
CA LEU A 219 9.01 5.28 -0.92
C LEU A 219 8.72 5.44 -2.41
N ARG A 220 9.68 5.92 -3.20
CA ARG A 220 9.55 6.02 -4.66
C ARG A 220 9.32 4.67 -5.34
N LYS A 221 9.91 3.59 -4.80
CA LYS A 221 9.71 2.22 -5.30
C LYS A 221 8.36 1.61 -4.89
N LEU A 222 7.71 2.15 -3.87
CA LEU A 222 6.44 1.63 -3.33
C LEU A 222 5.21 2.45 -3.75
N LEU A 223 5.41 3.66 -4.26
CA LEU A 223 4.32 4.56 -4.65
C LEU A 223 4.27 4.78 -6.17
N PRO A 224 3.04 4.92 -6.71
CA PRO A 224 1.73 4.82 -6.06
C PRO A 224 1.29 3.37 -5.79
N SER A 225 0.32 3.18 -4.89
CA SER A 225 -0.33 1.86 -4.73
C SER A 225 -1.08 1.47 -6.01
N PRO A 226 -1.00 0.21 -6.47
CA PRO A 226 -1.73 -0.25 -7.67
C PRO A 226 -3.23 -0.41 -7.43
N GLY A 227 -3.73 -0.15 -6.21
CA GLY A 227 -5.15 -0.29 -5.88
C GLY A 227 -5.65 -1.74 -5.80
N ARG A 228 -4.76 -2.71 -5.79
CA ARG A 228 -5.05 -4.14 -5.71
C ARG A 228 -4.36 -4.76 -4.50
N PRO A 229 -5.09 -5.43 -3.59
CA PRO A 229 -4.49 -6.10 -2.44
C PRO A 229 -3.80 -7.39 -2.87
N ALA A 230 -2.65 -7.67 -2.27
CA ALA A 230 -2.06 -9.00 -2.31
C ALA A 230 -2.90 -9.97 -1.46
N ARG A 231 -3.03 -11.20 -1.93
CA ARG A 231 -3.75 -12.28 -1.25
C ARG A 231 -2.80 -13.04 -0.32
N PRO A 232 -3.03 -13.08 1.00
CA PRO A 232 -2.27 -13.95 1.88
C PRO A 232 -2.71 -15.41 1.67
N VAL A 233 -1.83 -16.24 1.11
CA VAL A 233 -2.18 -17.63 0.74
C VAL A 233 -2.18 -18.57 1.94
N ASP A 234 -1.45 -18.21 2.98
CA ASP A 234 -1.36 -18.92 4.26
C ASP A 234 -2.25 -18.32 5.37
N LEU A 235 -3.30 -17.58 4.98
CA LEU A 235 -4.18 -16.83 5.89
C LEU A 235 -4.76 -17.65 7.04
N PHE A 236 -5.03 -18.94 6.81
CA PHE A 236 -5.67 -19.83 7.78
C PHE A 236 -4.68 -20.66 8.61
N GLN A 237 -3.38 -20.45 8.43
CA GLN A 237 -2.35 -21.03 9.29
C GLN A 237 -2.25 -20.26 10.61
N GLU A 238 -1.58 -20.85 11.60
CA GLU A 238 -1.32 -20.18 12.86
C GLU A 238 -0.33 -19.03 12.68
N GLY A 239 -0.57 -17.92 13.38
CA GLY A 239 0.31 -16.77 13.38
C GLY A 239 -0.07 -15.67 12.38
N ALA A 240 0.93 -14.87 12.04
CA ALA A 240 0.82 -13.83 11.04
C ALA A 240 1.08 -14.41 9.65
N PRO A 241 0.23 -14.16 8.64
CA PRO A 241 0.45 -14.66 7.29
C PRO A 241 1.80 -14.18 6.72
N GLN A 242 2.61 -15.13 6.25
CA GLN A 242 3.97 -14.88 5.75
C GLN A 242 4.02 -14.71 4.23
N ILE A 243 3.11 -15.35 3.48
CA ILE A 243 3.18 -15.44 2.03
C ILE A 243 2.02 -14.65 1.41
N TRP A 244 2.35 -13.54 0.76
CA TRP A 244 1.37 -12.68 0.11
C TRP A 244 1.58 -12.66 -1.39
N TRP A 245 0.54 -12.99 -2.14
CA TRP A 245 0.54 -13.12 -3.59
C TRP A 245 -0.26 -12.01 -4.27
N LEU A 246 0.36 -11.32 -5.22
CA LEU A 246 -0.26 -10.31 -6.08
C LEU A 246 -0.13 -10.73 -7.55
N PRO A 247 -1.16 -11.34 -8.14
CA PRO A 247 -1.18 -11.62 -9.58
C PRO A 247 -1.33 -10.32 -10.37
N LEU A 248 -0.54 -10.19 -11.42
CA LEU A 248 -0.54 -9.03 -12.30
C LEU A 248 -0.82 -9.46 -13.75
N GLU A 249 -1.77 -8.79 -14.37
CA GLU A 249 -2.13 -8.95 -15.77
C GLU A 249 -2.31 -7.56 -16.37
N GLU A 250 -1.33 -7.16 -17.17
CA GLU A 250 -1.22 -5.82 -17.75
C GLU A 250 -0.90 -5.92 -19.25
N ASP A 251 -0.95 -4.82 -19.97
CA ASP A 251 -0.63 -4.78 -21.41
C ASP A 251 0.79 -5.31 -21.71
N ALA A 252 1.72 -5.13 -20.77
CA ALA A 252 3.08 -5.68 -20.84
C ALA A 252 3.18 -7.20 -20.56
N GLY A 253 2.08 -7.85 -20.18
CA GLY A 253 2.01 -9.31 -19.96
C GLY A 253 1.51 -9.70 -18.58
N LYS A 254 1.75 -10.98 -18.23
CA LYS A 254 1.33 -11.60 -16.97
C LYS A 254 2.54 -12.05 -16.15
N TRP A 255 2.50 -11.75 -14.86
CA TRP A 255 3.46 -12.25 -13.88
C TRP A 255 2.90 -12.14 -12.46
N ASP A 256 3.61 -12.67 -11.51
CA ASP A 256 3.19 -12.74 -10.13
C ASP A 256 4.23 -12.10 -9.23
N ILE A 257 3.78 -11.31 -8.28
CA ILE A 257 4.62 -10.81 -7.18
C ILE A 257 4.29 -11.65 -5.94
N VAL A 258 5.30 -12.25 -5.35
CA VAL A 258 5.18 -13.02 -4.11
C VAL A 258 6.08 -12.38 -3.06
N ALA A 259 5.45 -11.83 -2.02
CA ALA A 259 6.18 -11.37 -0.84
C ALA A 259 6.25 -12.49 0.20
N VAL A 260 7.43 -12.72 0.73
CA VAL A 260 7.66 -13.69 1.80
C VAL A 260 8.23 -12.95 3.00
N PHE A 261 7.43 -12.83 4.04
CA PHE A 261 7.80 -12.12 5.28
C PHE A 261 8.36 -13.09 6.31
N ASN A 262 9.41 -12.66 7.00
CA ASN A 262 9.81 -13.30 8.26
C ASN A 262 9.45 -12.37 9.43
N TRP A 263 8.45 -12.77 10.20
CA TRP A 263 7.96 -12.01 11.34
C TRP A 263 8.78 -12.22 12.63
N ALA A 264 9.73 -13.17 12.68
CA ALA A 264 10.70 -13.30 13.76
C ALA A 264 11.70 -12.15 13.71
N ALA A 265 12.09 -11.62 14.86
CA ALA A 265 13.01 -10.48 14.94
C ALA A 265 14.49 -10.89 14.94
N ASP A 266 14.79 -12.15 15.28
CA ASP A 266 16.10 -12.66 15.66
C ASP A 266 16.50 -13.98 14.98
N GLU A 267 15.58 -14.67 14.30
CA GLU A 267 15.84 -15.94 13.63
C GLU A 267 15.53 -15.85 12.14
N ALA A 268 16.39 -16.41 11.30
CA ALA A 268 16.10 -16.59 9.87
C ALA A 268 15.09 -17.72 9.68
N ASP A 269 14.29 -17.62 8.63
CA ASP A 269 13.28 -18.61 8.28
C ASP A 269 13.54 -19.18 6.88
N GLU A 270 13.28 -20.46 6.71
CA GLU A 270 13.33 -21.18 5.43
C GLU A 270 11.91 -21.49 4.99
N VAL A 271 11.41 -20.74 4.02
CA VAL A 271 10.04 -20.83 3.56
C VAL A 271 9.95 -21.60 2.25
N MET A 272 9.10 -22.62 2.21
CA MET A 272 8.77 -23.36 0.99
C MET A 272 7.55 -22.73 0.32
N LEU A 273 7.73 -22.22 -0.89
CA LEU A 273 6.66 -21.74 -1.76
C LEU A 273 6.20 -22.90 -2.65
N ASN A 274 4.90 -23.19 -2.62
CA ASN A 274 4.29 -24.13 -3.53
C ASN A 274 3.56 -23.35 -4.64
N PHE A 275 3.94 -23.53 -5.88
CA PHE A 275 3.40 -22.75 -7.00
C PHE A 275 1.92 -23.02 -7.27
N ALA A 276 1.40 -24.16 -6.82
CA ALA A 276 -0.04 -24.43 -6.86
C ALA A 276 -0.86 -23.45 -6.00
N ASP A 277 -0.28 -22.88 -4.92
CA ASP A 277 -0.93 -21.89 -4.06
C ASP A 277 -1.11 -20.53 -4.77
N PHE A 278 -0.42 -20.34 -5.90
CA PHE A 278 -0.46 -19.15 -6.75
C PHE A 278 -1.19 -19.41 -8.08
N ASP A 279 -1.95 -20.48 -8.19
CA ASP A 279 -2.64 -20.91 -9.42
C ASP A 279 -1.68 -21.05 -10.63
N LEU A 280 -0.40 -21.29 -10.38
CA LEU A 280 0.62 -21.45 -11.43
C LEU A 280 0.66 -22.88 -11.97
N PRO A 281 0.63 -23.06 -13.31
CA PRO A 281 0.73 -24.37 -13.94
C PRO A 281 1.98 -25.16 -13.52
N PRO A 282 1.84 -26.43 -13.08
CA PRO A 282 2.94 -27.24 -12.57
C PRO A 282 3.94 -27.69 -13.64
N ASP A 283 3.53 -27.66 -14.92
CA ASP A 283 4.37 -28.03 -16.07
C ASP A 283 5.24 -26.88 -16.58
N ALA A 284 5.08 -25.67 -16.03
CA ALA A 284 5.80 -24.49 -16.47
C ALA A 284 6.99 -24.16 -15.55
N TYR A 285 8.06 -23.63 -16.13
CA TYR A 285 9.15 -23.01 -15.40
C TYR A 285 8.90 -21.53 -15.25
N TYR A 286 9.30 -20.97 -14.12
CA TYR A 286 9.19 -19.55 -13.81
C TYR A 286 10.56 -18.97 -13.47
N THR A 287 10.89 -17.82 -14.02
CA THR A 287 12.05 -17.02 -13.59
C THR A 287 11.76 -16.43 -12.22
N VAL A 288 12.76 -16.38 -11.37
CA VAL A 288 12.66 -15.86 -10.01
C VAL A 288 13.61 -14.67 -9.86
N TYR A 289 13.05 -13.48 -9.65
CA TYR A 289 13.80 -12.25 -9.43
C TYR A 289 13.39 -11.61 -8.10
N ASP A 290 14.35 -11.32 -7.21
CA ASP A 290 14.10 -10.62 -5.96
C ASP A 290 14.32 -9.11 -6.15
N PHE A 291 13.27 -8.34 -5.96
CA PHE A 291 13.25 -6.90 -6.18
C PHE A 291 14.15 -6.13 -5.21
N TRP A 292 14.09 -6.46 -3.90
CA TRP A 292 14.88 -5.76 -2.90
C TRP A 292 16.36 -6.16 -2.89
N ALA A 293 16.66 -7.42 -3.18
CA ALA A 293 18.03 -7.90 -3.35
C ALA A 293 18.61 -7.56 -4.72
N GLU A 294 17.78 -7.14 -5.68
CA GLU A 294 18.12 -6.88 -7.08
C GLU A 294 18.83 -8.09 -7.74
N GLN A 295 18.37 -9.30 -7.40
CA GLN A 295 19.04 -10.54 -7.77
C GLN A 295 18.14 -11.51 -8.53
N TYR A 296 18.69 -12.11 -9.58
CA TYR A 296 18.09 -13.21 -10.31
C TYR A 296 18.51 -14.54 -9.69
N TYR A 297 17.54 -15.37 -9.29
CA TYR A 297 17.77 -16.68 -8.65
C TYR A 297 17.64 -17.86 -9.61
N GLY A 298 17.53 -17.62 -10.91
CA GLY A 298 17.34 -18.70 -11.89
C GLY A 298 15.85 -19.00 -12.12
N THR A 299 15.58 -20.26 -12.49
CA THR A 299 14.23 -20.74 -12.74
C THR A 299 13.82 -21.80 -11.73
N ALA A 300 12.55 -21.80 -11.37
CA ALA A 300 11.94 -22.82 -10.50
C ALA A 300 10.68 -23.39 -11.14
N ARG A 301 10.30 -24.59 -10.71
CA ARG A 301 9.07 -25.27 -11.12
C ARG A 301 8.45 -25.97 -9.92
N GLU A 302 7.14 -25.94 -9.82
CA GLU A 302 6.35 -26.56 -8.75
C GLU A 302 6.60 -25.97 -7.36
N THR A 303 7.86 -25.85 -6.93
CA THR A 303 8.22 -25.32 -5.61
C THR A 303 9.46 -24.44 -5.68
N LEU A 304 9.60 -23.56 -4.70
CA LEU A 304 10.79 -22.74 -4.46
C LEU A 304 11.04 -22.64 -2.96
N GLN A 305 12.22 -23.05 -2.51
CA GLN A 305 12.69 -22.79 -1.15
C GLN A 305 13.44 -21.45 -1.11
N THR A 306 13.13 -20.62 -0.12
CA THR A 306 13.78 -19.30 0.05
C THR A 306 14.08 -19.00 1.51
N ALA A 307 15.32 -18.56 1.78
CA ALA A 307 15.71 -18.07 3.07
C ALA A 307 15.32 -16.60 3.25
N VAL A 308 14.70 -16.26 4.38
CA VAL A 308 14.28 -14.91 4.73
C VAL A 308 14.94 -14.50 6.03
N ALA A 309 15.73 -13.44 5.99
CA ALA A 309 16.43 -12.91 7.17
C ALA A 309 15.44 -12.44 8.26
N PRO A 310 15.88 -12.33 9.52
CA PRO A 310 15.02 -11.87 10.60
C PRO A 310 14.38 -10.52 10.31
N GLY A 311 13.08 -10.38 10.59
CA GLY A 311 12.34 -9.14 10.44
C GLY A 311 12.37 -8.54 9.03
N SER A 312 12.49 -9.36 8.00
CA SER A 312 12.65 -8.90 6.62
C SER A 312 11.58 -9.44 5.67
N VAL A 313 11.64 -9.01 4.42
CA VAL A 313 10.80 -9.48 3.34
C VAL A 313 11.61 -9.79 2.09
N ARG A 314 11.32 -10.92 1.44
CA ARG A 314 11.67 -11.18 0.04
C ARG A 314 10.51 -10.74 -0.84
N LEU A 315 10.81 -10.06 -1.94
CA LEU A 315 9.78 -9.62 -2.89
C LEU A 315 10.08 -10.17 -4.28
N LEU A 316 9.54 -11.35 -4.53
CA LEU A 316 9.86 -12.16 -5.69
C LEU A 316 8.93 -11.86 -6.86
N GLY A 317 9.50 -11.56 -8.04
CA GLY A 317 8.79 -11.57 -9.32
C GLY A 317 8.90 -12.94 -9.96
N LEU A 318 7.75 -13.57 -10.22
CA LEU A 318 7.66 -14.86 -10.91
C LEU A 318 7.10 -14.63 -12.31
N ARG A 319 7.91 -14.83 -13.34
CA ARG A 319 7.48 -14.73 -14.75
C ARG A 319 7.62 -16.09 -15.43
N ARG A 320 6.62 -16.50 -16.19
CA ARG A 320 6.72 -17.75 -16.96
C ARG A 320 7.95 -17.69 -17.84
N HIS A 321 8.88 -18.63 -17.63
CA HIS A 321 10.11 -18.73 -18.39
C HIS A 321 9.85 -18.96 -19.88
N ARG A 322 10.69 -18.37 -20.72
CA ARG A 322 10.68 -18.57 -22.17
C ARG A 322 12.11 -18.70 -22.65
N ASP A 323 12.34 -19.59 -23.62
CA ASP A 323 13.65 -19.80 -24.24
C ASP A 323 14.02 -18.66 -25.22
N ARG A 324 13.84 -17.42 -24.79
CA ARG A 324 14.15 -16.19 -25.53
C ARG A 324 14.36 -15.02 -24.57
N PRO A 325 14.98 -13.93 -25.02
CA PRO A 325 15.11 -12.71 -24.21
C PRO A 325 13.75 -12.24 -23.66
N MET A 326 13.73 -11.88 -22.37
CA MET A 326 12.53 -11.43 -21.69
C MET A 326 12.84 -10.45 -20.56
N LEU A 327 11.94 -9.51 -20.33
CA LEU A 327 12.01 -8.60 -19.18
C LEU A 327 11.80 -9.40 -17.89
N LEU A 328 12.75 -9.30 -16.95
CA LEU A 328 12.64 -9.86 -15.60
C LEU A 328 11.98 -8.87 -14.65
N ALA A 329 12.48 -7.64 -14.64
CA ALA A 329 12.06 -6.61 -13.70
C ALA A 329 12.47 -5.21 -14.17
N THR A 330 11.83 -4.21 -13.57
CA THR A 330 12.30 -2.83 -13.51
C THR A 330 12.62 -2.47 -12.07
N ASP A 331 13.47 -1.50 -11.83
CA ASP A 331 13.80 -1.03 -10.48
C ASP A 331 12.89 0.10 -10.00
N ARG A 332 11.99 0.59 -10.87
CA ARG A 332 11.15 1.76 -10.62
C ARG A 332 10.09 1.50 -9.56
N HIS A 333 9.43 0.35 -9.62
CA HIS A 333 8.30 0.04 -8.75
C HIS A 333 8.27 -1.43 -8.35
N TYR A 334 7.81 -1.73 -7.14
CA TYR A 334 7.77 -3.08 -6.58
C TYR A 334 6.93 -4.08 -7.40
N THR A 335 6.03 -3.61 -8.23
CA THR A 335 5.27 -4.46 -9.16
C THR A 335 6.09 -4.90 -10.37
N GLN A 336 7.32 -4.42 -10.50
CA GLN A 336 8.31 -4.85 -11.49
C GLN A 336 7.83 -4.68 -12.94
N GLY A 337 7.17 -3.54 -13.21
CA GLY A 337 6.74 -3.14 -14.55
C GLY A 337 5.24 -2.95 -14.74
N ALA A 338 4.38 -3.28 -13.76
CA ALA A 338 2.93 -3.20 -13.94
C ALA A 338 2.38 -1.77 -14.01
N LEU A 339 3.04 -0.81 -13.37
CA LEU A 339 2.55 0.57 -13.34
C LEU A 339 3.21 1.46 -14.40
N ASP A 340 4.32 1.04 -14.93
CA ASP A 340 5.14 1.85 -15.83
C ASP A 340 5.14 1.34 -17.28
N HIS A 341 5.15 0.01 -17.52
CA HIS A 341 5.15 -0.53 -18.88
C HIS A 341 3.76 -0.53 -19.51
N THR A 342 3.65 0.13 -20.66
CA THR A 342 2.44 0.18 -21.49
C THR A 342 2.46 -0.86 -22.61
N SER A 343 3.66 -1.36 -22.99
CA SER A 343 3.79 -2.46 -23.95
C SER A 343 5.10 -3.22 -23.75
N LEU A 344 5.10 -4.49 -24.15
CA LEU A 344 6.29 -5.34 -24.20
C LEU A 344 6.15 -6.35 -25.35
N PHE A 345 7.08 -6.35 -26.29
CA PHE A 345 7.02 -7.18 -27.49
C PHE A 345 8.37 -7.81 -27.83
N TRP A 346 8.35 -9.07 -28.22
CA TRP A 346 9.48 -9.78 -28.79
C TRP A 346 9.20 -10.09 -30.28
N ASP A 347 10.09 -9.65 -31.16
CA ASP A 347 10.06 -9.99 -32.57
C ASP A 347 11.08 -11.11 -32.87
N PRO A 348 10.62 -12.33 -33.21
CA PRO A 348 11.50 -13.45 -33.49
C PRO A 348 12.29 -13.30 -34.78
N ASP A 349 11.77 -12.57 -35.77
CA ASP A 349 12.41 -12.43 -37.08
C ASP A 349 13.60 -11.45 -37.02
N THR A 350 13.42 -10.35 -36.32
CA THR A 350 14.48 -9.34 -36.14
C THR A 350 15.29 -9.57 -34.87
N ARG A 351 14.86 -10.48 -33.99
CA ARG A 351 15.42 -10.76 -32.66
C ARG A 351 15.51 -9.50 -31.81
N ILE A 352 14.45 -8.70 -31.79
CA ILE A 352 14.37 -7.47 -31.01
C ILE A 352 13.37 -7.68 -29.88
N LEU A 353 13.79 -7.41 -28.63
CA LEU A 353 12.91 -7.18 -27.51
C LEU A 353 12.74 -5.67 -27.35
N GLN A 354 11.50 -5.21 -27.30
CA GLN A 354 11.18 -3.80 -27.14
C GLN A 354 9.99 -3.60 -26.21
N GLY A 355 9.92 -2.42 -25.61
CA GLY A 355 8.81 -2.00 -24.78
C GLY A 355 8.66 -0.49 -24.74
N GLU A 356 7.50 -0.07 -24.29
CA GLU A 356 7.20 1.33 -23.98
C GLU A 356 6.76 1.45 -22.53
N PHE A 357 7.06 2.58 -21.91
CA PHE A 357 6.59 2.86 -20.55
C PHE A 357 6.47 4.37 -20.33
N ASP A 358 5.73 4.74 -19.27
CA ASP A 358 5.57 6.11 -18.83
C ASP A 358 6.66 6.47 -17.81
N ALA A 359 7.54 7.38 -18.21
CA ALA A 359 8.63 7.86 -17.37
C ALA A 359 8.21 9.01 -16.47
N VAL A 360 8.84 9.08 -15.32
CA VAL A 360 8.77 10.20 -14.37
C VAL A 360 10.01 11.07 -14.55
N GLU A 361 9.82 12.39 -14.53
CA GLU A 361 10.89 13.38 -14.63
C GLU A 361 11.99 13.18 -13.58
N ASP A 362 13.23 13.47 -13.96
CA ASP A 362 14.42 13.41 -13.11
C ASP A 362 14.59 12.06 -12.39
N THR A 363 14.40 10.97 -13.15
CA THR A 363 14.45 9.60 -12.62
C THR A 363 15.39 8.72 -13.43
N ASP A 364 16.24 7.98 -12.71
CA ASP A 364 17.07 6.91 -13.28
C ASP A 364 16.25 5.62 -13.35
N TYR A 365 16.44 4.88 -14.44
CA TYR A 365 15.77 3.60 -14.69
C TYR A 365 16.80 2.51 -14.97
N ALA A 366 16.55 1.31 -14.46
CA ALA A 366 17.27 0.10 -14.80
C ALA A 366 16.29 -1.02 -15.15
N LEU A 367 16.32 -1.46 -16.39
CA LEU A 367 15.56 -2.61 -16.87
C LEU A 367 16.47 -3.84 -16.83
N ARG A 368 15.96 -4.94 -16.33
CA ARG A 368 16.68 -6.22 -16.23
C ARG A 368 16.05 -7.23 -17.17
N VAL A 369 16.85 -7.64 -18.16
CA VAL A 369 16.43 -8.56 -19.23
C VAL A 369 17.19 -9.86 -19.10
N LEU A 370 16.47 -10.98 -18.97
CA LEU A 370 17.07 -12.31 -19.08
C LEU A 370 17.49 -12.56 -20.53
N VAL A 371 18.73 -13.01 -20.73
CA VAL A 371 19.29 -13.35 -22.01
C VAL A 371 19.67 -14.84 -21.99
N PRO A 372 18.75 -15.77 -22.31
CA PRO A 372 19.06 -17.19 -22.35
C PRO A 372 19.96 -17.54 -23.54
N GLU A 373 20.69 -18.66 -23.46
CA GLU A 373 21.41 -19.19 -24.62
C GLU A 373 20.43 -19.59 -25.74
N PRO A 374 20.79 -19.40 -27.02
CA PRO A 374 22.08 -18.92 -27.54
C PRO A 374 22.13 -17.41 -27.80
N TYR A 375 21.26 -16.62 -27.20
CA TYR A 375 21.18 -15.17 -27.45
C TYR A 375 22.31 -14.41 -26.79
N GLU A 376 22.79 -13.39 -27.49
CA GLU A 376 23.77 -12.41 -26.96
C GLU A 376 23.25 -10.99 -27.22
N PRO A 377 23.41 -10.07 -26.27
CA PRO A 377 22.91 -8.70 -26.42
C PRO A 377 23.74 -7.92 -27.42
N GLY A 378 23.09 -7.29 -28.38
CA GLY A 378 23.64 -6.38 -29.34
C GLY A 378 23.36 -4.91 -29.00
N ALA A 379 22.96 -4.11 -30.00
CA ALA A 379 22.63 -2.71 -29.80
C ALA A 379 21.39 -2.52 -28.94
N ALA A 380 21.49 -1.61 -27.96
CA ALA A 380 20.39 -1.14 -27.16
C ALA A 380 20.11 0.33 -27.46
N GLU A 381 18.84 0.68 -27.60
CA GLU A 381 18.42 2.04 -27.92
C GLU A 381 17.27 2.42 -26.96
N VAL A 382 17.29 3.66 -26.47
CA VAL A 382 16.23 4.25 -25.65
C VAL A 382 15.91 5.62 -26.21
N ALA A 383 14.63 5.94 -26.33
CA ALA A 383 14.18 7.22 -26.85
C ALA A 383 12.94 7.72 -26.08
N SER A 384 12.94 8.99 -25.74
CA SER A 384 11.77 9.70 -25.22
C SER A 384 10.82 10.00 -26.37
N LEU A 385 9.53 9.72 -26.17
CA LEU A 385 8.45 9.98 -27.12
C LEU A 385 7.82 11.36 -26.83
N GLY A 386 7.31 12.05 -27.87
CA GLY A 386 6.60 13.32 -27.69
C GLY A 386 7.51 14.54 -27.42
N GLY A 387 8.72 14.60 -28.02
CA GLY A 387 9.58 15.77 -28.06
C GLY A 387 8.96 16.95 -28.82
N LYS A 388 9.61 18.13 -28.75
CA LYS A 388 9.28 19.26 -29.62
C LYS A 388 9.29 18.75 -31.09
N GLU A 389 8.19 18.93 -31.81
CA GLU A 389 7.98 18.49 -33.21
C GLU A 389 7.59 17.00 -33.41
N ASP A 390 7.01 16.31 -32.42
CA ASP A 390 6.61 14.89 -32.50
C ASP A 390 7.74 13.92 -32.88
N ARG A 391 8.99 14.28 -32.65
CA ARG A 391 10.16 13.41 -32.90
C ARG A 391 10.64 12.74 -31.61
N ALA A 392 10.94 11.45 -31.73
CA ALA A 392 11.60 10.71 -30.66
C ALA A 392 13.02 11.26 -30.42
N GLU A 393 13.36 11.55 -29.17
CA GLU A 393 14.67 12.03 -28.76
C GLU A 393 15.46 10.90 -28.13
N ALA A 394 16.66 10.60 -28.70
CA ALA A 394 17.51 9.54 -28.18
C ALA A 394 18.01 9.88 -26.76
N LEU A 395 17.87 8.93 -25.84
CA LEU A 395 18.43 9.00 -24.50
C LEU A 395 19.75 8.23 -24.43
N THR A 396 20.69 8.72 -23.61
CA THR A 396 21.93 8.00 -23.36
C THR A 396 21.65 6.74 -22.55
N ALA A 397 21.80 5.59 -23.18
CA ALA A 397 21.64 4.29 -22.55
C ALA A 397 23.00 3.64 -22.25
N ARG A 398 23.05 2.91 -21.13
CA ARG A 398 24.19 2.09 -20.74
C ARG A 398 23.74 0.65 -20.59
N THR A 399 24.56 -0.30 -20.99
CA THR A 399 24.31 -1.72 -20.82
C THR A 399 25.43 -2.37 -20.02
N ALA A 400 25.06 -3.27 -19.13
CA ALA A 400 25.98 -4.14 -18.40
C ALA A 400 25.40 -5.54 -18.34
N MET A 401 26.27 -6.56 -18.33
CA MET A 401 25.88 -7.95 -18.12
C MET A 401 26.26 -8.40 -16.71
N ASP A 402 25.32 -9.01 -16.03
CA ASP A 402 25.53 -9.77 -14.80
C ASP A 402 25.06 -11.20 -15.04
N ALA A 403 26.00 -12.12 -15.23
CA ALA A 403 25.75 -13.48 -15.72
C ALA A 403 24.88 -13.47 -16.99
N ARG A 404 23.63 -13.89 -16.91
CA ARG A 404 22.65 -13.93 -18.01
C ARG A 404 21.61 -12.80 -17.92
N VAL A 405 21.83 -11.80 -17.10
CA VAL A 405 20.95 -10.63 -16.97
C VAL A 405 21.60 -9.41 -17.59
N LEU A 406 21.00 -8.88 -18.64
CA LEU A 406 21.34 -7.59 -19.20
C LEU A 406 20.66 -6.49 -18.37
N VAL A 407 21.45 -5.56 -17.85
CA VAL A 407 20.96 -4.35 -17.21
C VAL A 407 21.05 -3.20 -18.21
N LEU A 408 19.90 -2.64 -18.58
CA LEU A 408 19.80 -1.45 -19.44
C LEU A 408 19.43 -0.25 -18.57
N SER A 409 20.36 0.69 -18.41
CA SER A 409 20.20 1.87 -17.55
C SER A 409 20.18 3.15 -18.37
N PHE A 410 19.33 4.10 -17.99
CA PHE A 410 19.21 5.42 -18.61
C PHE A 410 18.53 6.41 -17.65
N HIS A 411 18.70 7.71 -17.92
CA HIS A 411 18.08 8.80 -17.17
C HIS A 411 16.98 9.46 -17.99
N CYS A 412 15.85 9.75 -17.36
CA CYS A 412 14.74 10.49 -17.96
C CYS A 412 14.65 11.89 -17.35
N GLY A 413 15.07 12.90 -18.10
CA GLY A 413 15.02 14.30 -17.67
C GLY A 413 13.62 14.95 -17.76
N ARG A 414 12.60 14.22 -18.22
CA ARG A 414 11.20 14.70 -18.29
C ARG A 414 10.22 13.54 -18.20
N SER A 415 9.02 13.82 -17.71
CA SER A 415 7.91 12.85 -17.71
C SER A 415 7.36 12.64 -19.11
N GLY A 416 6.87 11.41 -19.39
CA GLY A 416 6.21 11.05 -20.65
C GLY A 416 6.60 9.67 -21.16
N GLY A 417 6.14 9.32 -22.35
CA GLY A 417 6.40 8.03 -22.96
C GLY A 417 7.87 7.84 -23.30
N VAL A 418 8.40 6.66 -23.03
CA VAL A 418 9.77 6.23 -23.40
C VAL A 418 9.67 4.87 -24.08
N ARG A 419 10.36 4.73 -25.21
CA ARG A 419 10.55 3.45 -25.92
C ARG A 419 11.98 2.97 -25.74
N TRP A 420 12.11 1.69 -25.44
CA TRP A 420 13.39 1.01 -25.42
C TRP A 420 13.37 -0.23 -26.33
N ARG A 421 14.52 -0.58 -26.86
CA ARG A 421 14.71 -1.80 -27.65
C ARG A 421 16.11 -2.34 -27.53
N VAL A 422 16.22 -3.67 -27.53
CA VAL A 422 17.51 -4.39 -27.51
C VAL A 422 17.45 -5.46 -28.59
N ARG A 423 18.49 -5.52 -29.43
CA ARG A 423 18.69 -6.59 -30.42
C ARG A 423 19.52 -7.72 -29.80
N PHE A 424 19.21 -8.97 -30.19
CA PHE A 424 19.90 -10.18 -29.71
C PHE A 424 20.33 -11.09 -30.85
#